data_c8bd57093358e63a624191f2b00a42ad
#
_entry.id   c8bd57093358e63a624191f2b00a42ad
#
_cell.length_a   1.000
_cell.length_b   1.000
_cell.length_c   1.000
_cell.angle_alpha   90.00
_cell.angle_beta   90.00
_cell.angle_gamma   90.00
#
_symmetry.space_group_name_H-M   'P 1'
#
loop_
_entity.id
_entity.type
_entity.pdbx_description
1 polymer ?
#
loop_
_entity_poly.entity_id
_entity_poly.type
_entity_poly.pdbx_seq_one_letter_code
_entity_poly.pdbx_strand_id
1 'polypeptide(L)'
;MRKLRIAAIAFLNTAPLMWDFQHTELGREFDIISTVPSECAEMLRTGAADIGIVPVVAYSYIPDLRIIPNVAIAAKGSVRSILLVSKVPLEEVRTVAADTSSRTTVALARVLFRKWMGGLRHMVAMPPDLGRMLEACDAALIIGDPALTVDRTRYVCYDLAEEWKRLTGHPFVFAFWAVRAGALQETELDLAKIFQQSRDHGLANVDALARAWAPRVGISEQAVRTYLTESIDYSLDDENLAGLEMFFKYAVECGVLPGLKPLDFVGEAKAIGPSGDRVIG
;
A
#
# COMPACT_ATOMS: atom_id res chain seq x y z
N MET A 1 -11.73 -21.08 -19.98
CA MET A 1 -11.34 -20.75 -18.58
C MET A 1 -12.19 -19.57 -18.13
N ARG A 2 -12.52 -19.44 -16.86
CA ARG A 2 -13.21 -18.24 -16.37
C ARG A 2 -12.26 -17.04 -16.35
N LYS A 3 -12.81 -15.84 -16.43
CA LYS A 3 -12.01 -14.63 -16.21
C LYS A 3 -11.58 -14.54 -14.75
N LEU A 4 -10.33 -14.10 -14.53
CA LEU A 4 -9.87 -13.77 -13.18
C LEU A 4 -10.44 -12.41 -12.75
N ARG A 5 -10.86 -12.33 -11.49
CA ARG A 5 -11.43 -11.12 -10.89
C ARG A 5 -10.33 -10.31 -10.24
N ILE A 6 -10.20 -9.03 -10.66
CA ILE A 6 -9.21 -8.09 -10.12
C ILE A 6 -9.92 -7.09 -9.21
N ALA A 7 -9.56 -7.04 -7.93
CA ALA A 7 -9.93 -5.95 -7.04
C ALA A 7 -8.90 -4.81 -7.18
N ALA A 8 -9.33 -3.71 -7.77
CA ALA A 8 -8.48 -2.54 -8.04
C ALA A 8 -8.88 -1.36 -7.14
N ILE A 9 -7.89 -0.78 -6.46
CA ILE A 9 -8.11 0.39 -5.61
C ILE A 9 -8.26 1.64 -6.50
N ALA A 10 -9.29 2.44 -6.26
CA ALA A 10 -9.61 3.61 -7.06
C ALA A 10 -8.96 4.90 -6.54
N PHE A 11 -7.63 4.89 -6.31
CA PHE A 11 -6.82 6.06 -5.97
C PHE A 11 -5.87 6.43 -7.10
N LEU A 12 -5.43 7.69 -7.11
CA LEU A 12 -4.49 8.19 -8.11
C LEU A 12 -3.20 7.35 -8.19
N ASN A 13 -2.65 6.92 -7.05
CA ASN A 13 -1.41 6.12 -7.02
C ASN A 13 -1.53 4.73 -7.68
N THR A 14 -2.73 4.22 -7.88
CA THR A 14 -2.95 2.95 -8.60
C THR A 14 -3.17 3.13 -10.10
N ALA A 15 -3.42 4.35 -10.55
CA ALA A 15 -3.79 4.61 -11.94
C ALA A 15 -2.76 4.10 -12.96
N PRO A 16 -1.43 4.29 -12.77
CA PRO A 16 -0.44 3.70 -13.68
C PRO A 16 -0.50 2.18 -13.76
N LEU A 17 -0.77 1.51 -12.63
CA LEU A 17 -0.82 0.06 -12.53
C LEU A 17 -2.00 -0.56 -13.30
N MET A 18 -3.04 0.24 -13.52
CA MET A 18 -4.28 -0.18 -14.19
C MET A 18 -4.35 0.24 -15.66
N TRP A 19 -3.26 0.78 -16.22
CA TRP A 19 -3.30 1.40 -17.55
C TRP A 19 -3.79 0.44 -18.63
N ASP A 20 -3.14 -0.71 -18.82
CA ASP A 20 -3.50 -1.65 -19.88
C ASP A 20 -4.89 -2.25 -19.66
N PHE A 21 -5.27 -2.47 -18.40
CA PHE A 21 -6.60 -2.99 -18.05
C PHE A 21 -7.73 -2.03 -18.40
N GLN A 22 -7.46 -0.72 -18.49
CA GLN A 22 -8.45 0.32 -18.78
C GLN A 22 -8.40 0.84 -20.23
N HIS A 23 -7.25 0.67 -20.93
CA HIS A 23 -7.01 1.33 -22.22
C HIS A 23 -6.70 0.35 -23.36
N THR A 24 -6.61 -0.95 -23.10
CA THR A 24 -6.33 -1.97 -24.12
C THR A 24 -7.35 -3.11 -24.06
N GLU A 25 -7.27 -4.04 -25.03
CA GLU A 25 -8.09 -5.26 -25.05
C GLU A 25 -7.83 -6.18 -23.84
N LEU A 26 -6.70 -6.01 -23.15
CA LEU A 26 -6.35 -6.81 -21.98
C LEU A 26 -7.44 -6.75 -20.90
N GLY A 27 -8.10 -5.60 -20.73
CA GLY A 27 -9.18 -5.48 -19.76
C GLY A 27 -10.35 -6.43 -19.98
N ARG A 28 -10.51 -6.95 -21.20
CA ARG A 28 -11.56 -7.94 -21.52
C ARG A 28 -11.26 -9.34 -21.01
N GLU A 29 -10.00 -9.63 -20.67
CA GLU A 29 -9.58 -10.93 -20.13
C GLU A 29 -9.86 -11.06 -18.63
N PHE A 30 -10.21 -9.96 -17.96
CA PHE A 30 -10.44 -9.89 -16.53
C PHE A 30 -11.80 -9.28 -16.18
N ASP A 31 -12.30 -9.64 -14.99
CA ASP A 31 -13.43 -8.95 -14.36
C ASP A 31 -12.88 -7.95 -13.32
N ILE A 32 -12.92 -6.65 -13.62
CA ILE A 32 -12.33 -5.61 -12.81
C ILE A 32 -13.38 -5.02 -11.86
N ILE A 33 -13.07 -5.06 -10.56
CA ILE A 33 -13.93 -4.56 -9.48
C ILE A 33 -13.21 -3.38 -8.82
N SER A 34 -13.81 -2.19 -8.89
CA SER A 34 -13.27 -0.99 -8.24
C SER A 34 -13.62 -0.98 -6.76
N THR A 35 -12.64 -0.72 -5.89
CA THR A 35 -12.82 -0.84 -4.44
C THR A 35 -11.85 0.07 -3.66
N VAL A 36 -11.87 0.00 -2.32
CA VAL A 36 -10.94 0.67 -1.41
C VAL A 36 -9.97 -0.35 -0.77
N PRO A 37 -8.82 0.08 -0.20
CA PRO A 37 -7.79 -0.85 0.28
C PRO A 37 -8.27 -1.93 1.24
N SER A 38 -9.13 -1.57 2.20
CA SER A 38 -9.67 -2.53 3.18
C SER A 38 -10.60 -3.57 2.55
N GLU A 39 -11.41 -3.17 1.58
CA GLU A 39 -12.32 -4.06 0.85
C GLU A 39 -11.56 -4.97 -0.11
N CYS A 40 -10.54 -4.45 -0.80
CA CYS A 40 -9.68 -5.27 -1.66
C CYS A 40 -9.08 -6.46 -0.90
N ALA A 41 -8.53 -6.21 0.29
CA ALA A 41 -8.00 -7.26 1.15
C ALA A 41 -9.07 -8.28 1.58
N GLU A 42 -10.28 -7.81 1.91
CA GLU A 42 -11.39 -8.68 2.29
C GLU A 42 -11.89 -9.53 1.11
N MET A 43 -11.97 -8.98 -0.09
CA MET A 43 -12.34 -9.71 -1.29
C MET A 43 -11.35 -10.85 -1.60
N LEU A 44 -10.04 -10.61 -1.43
CA LEU A 44 -9.03 -11.66 -1.57
C LEU A 44 -9.16 -12.72 -0.47
N ARG A 45 -9.40 -12.30 0.77
CA ARG A 45 -9.55 -13.20 1.91
C ARG A 45 -10.75 -14.15 1.74
N THR A 46 -11.87 -13.63 1.25
CA THR A 46 -13.10 -14.40 1.05
C THR A 46 -13.18 -15.15 -0.28
N GLY A 47 -12.27 -14.86 -1.21
CA GLY A 47 -12.31 -15.41 -2.56
C GLY A 47 -13.30 -14.71 -3.50
N ALA A 48 -13.79 -13.54 -3.13
CA ALA A 48 -14.59 -12.69 -4.01
C ALA A 48 -13.77 -12.07 -5.13
N ALA A 49 -12.45 -11.89 -4.93
CA ALA A 49 -11.47 -11.55 -5.97
C ALA A 49 -10.34 -12.59 -6.00
N ASP A 50 -9.69 -12.71 -7.14
CA ASP A 50 -8.57 -13.62 -7.39
C ASP A 50 -7.24 -12.90 -7.32
N ILE A 51 -7.19 -11.64 -7.79
CA ILE A 51 -6.03 -10.75 -7.81
C ILE A 51 -6.43 -9.44 -7.16
N GLY A 52 -5.51 -8.81 -6.43
CA GLY A 52 -5.76 -7.48 -5.86
C GLY A 52 -4.49 -6.77 -5.44
N ILE A 53 -4.60 -5.44 -5.32
CA ILE A 53 -3.53 -4.64 -4.74
C ILE A 53 -3.67 -4.64 -3.22
N VAL A 54 -2.82 -5.40 -2.56
CA VAL A 54 -2.95 -5.74 -1.14
C VAL A 54 -2.13 -4.79 -0.29
N PRO A 55 -2.73 -4.11 0.69
CA PRO A 55 -1.96 -3.45 1.74
C PRO A 55 -1.04 -4.45 2.44
N VAL A 56 0.26 -4.10 2.61
CA VAL A 56 1.26 -5.08 3.08
C VAL A 56 0.92 -5.73 4.41
N VAL A 57 0.26 -5.00 5.31
CA VAL A 57 -0.24 -5.57 6.57
C VAL A 57 -1.29 -6.66 6.35
N ALA A 58 -2.16 -6.51 5.35
CA ALA A 58 -3.20 -7.50 5.06
C ALA A 58 -2.61 -8.81 4.53
N TYR A 59 -1.48 -8.76 3.83
CA TYR A 59 -0.77 -9.97 3.38
C TYR A 59 -0.45 -10.92 4.53
N SER A 60 -0.11 -10.40 5.72
CA SER A 60 0.20 -11.22 6.90
C SER A 60 -0.98 -12.04 7.43
N TYR A 61 -2.21 -11.65 7.11
CA TYR A 61 -3.43 -12.30 7.60
C TYR A 61 -4.16 -13.14 6.56
N ILE A 62 -3.82 -12.99 5.28
CA ILE A 62 -4.48 -13.72 4.20
C ILE A 62 -3.59 -14.89 3.80
N PRO A 63 -4.06 -16.15 3.97
CA PRO A 63 -3.28 -17.31 3.56
C PRO A 63 -3.19 -17.42 2.03
N ASP A 64 -2.25 -18.22 1.56
CA ASP A 64 -2.14 -18.66 0.17
C ASP A 64 -2.14 -17.55 -0.90
N LEU A 65 -1.61 -16.36 -0.54
CA LEU A 65 -1.31 -15.30 -1.51
C LEU A 65 0.09 -15.48 -2.07
N ARG A 66 0.23 -15.19 -3.37
CA ARG A 66 1.49 -15.05 -4.09
C ARG A 66 1.64 -13.61 -4.55
N ILE A 67 2.79 -13.02 -4.30
CA ILE A 67 3.11 -11.64 -4.69
C ILE A 67 3.48 -11.62 -6.17
N ILE A 68 2.94 -10.71 -6.93
CA ILE A 68 3.37 -10.44 -8.30
C ILE A 68 4.69 -9.66 -8.22
N PRO A 69 5.79 -10.20 -8.77
CA PRO A 69 7.11 -9.62 -8.56
C PRO A 69 7.26 -8.26 -9.24
N ASN A 70 8.09 -7.42 -8.64
CA ASN A 70 8.52 -6.12 -9.17
C ASN A 70 7.40 -5.11 -9.48
N VAL A 71 6.23 -5.22 -8.83
CA VAL A 71 5.16 -4.23 -8.95
C VAL A 71 4.57 -3.92 -7.57
N ALA A 72 4.72 -2.68 -7.12
CA ALA A 72 4.27 -2.23 -5.81
C ALA A 72 3.78 -0.77 -5.82
N ILE A 73 3.29 -0.31 -4.71
CA ILE A 73 3.19 1.10 -4.34
C ILE A 73 4.11 1.30 -3.14
N ALA A 74 5.23 1.96 -3.38
CA ALA A 74 6.29 2.23 -2.42
C ALA A 74 6.69 3.71 -2.46
N ALA A 75 7.57 4.13 -1.54
CA ALA A 75 8.20 5.43 -1.58
C ALA A 75 9.62 5.35 -1.02
N LYS A 76 10.57 5.94 -1.76
CA LYS A 76 11.98 6.05 -1.35
C LYS A 76 12.27 7.35 -0.58
N GLY A 77 11.25 8.15 -0.31
CA GLY A 77 11.27 9.41 0.42
C GLY A 77 9.86 9.85 0.78
N SER A 78 9.57 11.14 0.68
CA SER A 78 8.23 11.68 0.92
C SER A 78 7.21 11.16 -0.10
N VAL A 79 6.13 10.55 0.39
CA VAL A 79 5.05 10.01 -0.45
C VAL A 79 3.93 11.02 -0.69
N ARG A 80 3.83 12.05 0.14
CA ARG A 80 2.83 13.13 0.11
C ARG A 80 1.38 12.72 0.37
N SER A 81 1.02 11.47 0.17
CA SER A 81 -0.34 10.93 0.30
C SER A 81 -0.55 10.04 1.53
N ILE A 82 0.38 10.05 2.50
CA ILE A 82 0.27 9.29 3.76
C ILE A 82 0.74 10.21 4.90
N LEU A 83 -0.19 10.90 5.52
CA LEU A 83 0.11 11.98 6.45
C LEU A 83 -0.44 11.73 7.86
N LEU A 84 0.38 12.08 8.85
CA LEU A 84 -0.10 12.46 10.17
C LEU A 84 -0.24 13.98 10.18
N VAL A 85 -1.46 14.47 10.22
CA VAL A 85 -1.81 15.89 10.27
C VAL A 85 -2.13 16.23 11.71
N SER A 86 -1.45 17.22 12.31
CA SER A 86 -1.59 17.55 13.72
C SER A 86 -1.94 19.02 13.96
N LYS A 87 -2.77 19.28 14.98
CA LYS A 87 -3.08 20.61 15.50
C LYS A 87 -2.04 21.11 16.51
N VAL A 88 -1.28 20.20 17.07
CA VAL A 88 -0.33 20.43 18.17
C VAL A 88 1.04 19.85 17.83
N PRO A 89 2.13 20.24 18.49
CA PRO A 89 3.42 19.58 18.38
C PRO A 89 3.32 18.08 18.65
N LEU A 90 4.20 17.27 18.03
CA LEU A 90 4.15 15.81 18.10
C LEU A 90 4.18 15.26 19.53
N GLU A 91 4.92 15.92 20.39
CA GLU A 91 5.09 15.58 21.81
C GLU A 91 3.80 15.74 22.62
N GLU A 92 2.90 16.61 22.16
CA GLU A 92 1.62 16.91 22.79
C GLU A 92 0.48 16.04 22.26
N VAL A 93 0.69 15.34 21.12
CA VAL A 93 -0.33 14.44 20.56
C VAL A 93 -0.62 13.31 21.55
N ARG A 94 -1.87 13.17 21.97
CA ARG A 94 -2.39 12.09 22.83
C ARG A 94 -3.35 11.18 22.08
N THR A 95 -4.17 11.79 21.22
CA THR A 95 -5.22 11.11 20.45
C THR A 95 -5.00 11.28 18.96
N VAL A 96 -5.18 10.19 18.20
CA VAL A 96 -5.02 10.19 16.74
C VAL A 96 -6.26 9.56 16.10
N ALA A 97 -6.97 10.33 15.28
CA ALA A 97 -8.00 9.80 14.42
C ALA A 97 -7.35 8.97 13.31
N ALA A 98 -7.70 7.70 13.21
CA ALA A 98 -7.11 6.74 12.29
C ALA A 98 -8.10 6.44 11.16
N ASP A 99 -7.71 6.74 9.91
CA ASP A 99 -8.47 6.43 8.72
C ASP A 99 -8.79 4.94 8.61
N THR A 100 -10.07 4.59 8.60
CA THR A 100 -10.56 3.20 8.55
C THR A 100 -10.25 2.50 7.24
N SER A 101 -9.88 3.21 6.18
CA SER A 101 -9.55 2.64 4.89
C SER A 101 -8.13 2.04 4.84
N SER A 102 -7.22 2.37 5.79
CA SER A 102 -5.81 1.95 5.73
C SER A 102 -5.30 1.26 6.99
N ARG A 103 -5.20 -0.06 6.93
CA ARG A 103 -4.54 -0.85 7.98
C ARG A 103 -3.02 -0.68 8.00
N THR A 104 -2.38 -0.53 6.84
CA THR A 104 -0.91 -0.38 6.74
C THR A 104 -0.44 0.93 7.36
N THR A 105 -1.12 2.05 7.08
CA THR A 105 -0.76 3.35 7.65
C THR A 105 -0.92 3.39 9.17
N VAL A 106 -1.99 2.79 9.70
CA VAL A 106 -2.18 2.66 11.15
C VAL A 106 -1.08 1.81 11.78
N ALA A 107 -0.69 0.73 11.14
CA ALA A 107 0.41 -0.13 11.61
C ALA A 107 1.75 0.61 11.58
N LEU A 108 2.06 1.32 10.49
CA LEU A 108 3.26 2.14 10.36
C LEU A 108 3.32 3.22 11.46
N ALA A 109 2.24 3.97 11.66
CA ALA A 109 2.16 4.97 12.69
C ALA A 109 2.39 4.40 14.09
N ARG A 110 1.81 3.22 14.40
CA ARG A 110 2.04 2.53 15.68
C ARG A 110 3.51 2.14 15.87
N VAL A 111 4.17 1.64 14.83
CA VAL A 111 5.60 1.31 14.86
C VAL A 111 6.44 2.56 15.10
N LEU A 112 6.19 3.65 14.33
CA LEU A 112 6.89 4.92 14.47
C LEU A 112 6.72 5.52 15.87
N PHE A 113 5.48 5.59 16.36
CA PHE A 113 5.22 6.08 17.72
C PHE A 113 5.92 5.25 18.78
N ARG A 114 5.84 3.92 18.68
CA ARG A 114 6.41 3.05 19.72
C ARG A 114 7.92 3.08 19.76
N LYS A 115 8.58 3.15 18.59
CA LYS A 115 10.03 3.08 18.52
C LYS A 115 10.73 4.43 18.67
N TRP A 116 10.14 5.51 18.15
CA TRP A 116 10.88 6.78 18.00
C TRP A 116 10.11 8.03 18.40
N MET A 117 8.77 7.97 18.51
CA MET A 117 7.95 9.17 18.72
C MET A 117 7.33 9.24 20.13
N GLY A 118 8.05 8.73 21.15
CA GLY A 118 7.65 8.87 22.55
C GLY A 118 6.52 7.95 23.02
N GLY A 119 6.30 6.82 22.36
CA GLY A 119 5.36 5.77 22.78
C GLY A 119 3.99 5.84 22.09
N LEU A 120 3.16 4.85 22.38
CA LEU A 120 1.85 4.70 21.75
C LEU A 120 0.90 5.86 22.03
N ARG A 121 0.05 6.16 21.08
CA ARG A 121 -1.06 7.11 21.16
C ARG A 121 -2.40 6.39 21.16
N HIS A 122 -3.42 7.00 21.74
CA HIS A 122 -4.78 6.48 21.64
C HIS A 122 -5.31 6.72 20.23
N MET A 123 -5.61 5.63 19.49
CA MET A 123 -6.09 5.70 18.11
C MET A 123 -7.60 5.45 18.06
N VAL A 124 -8.31 6.39 17.46
CA VAL A 124 -9.77 6.36 17.26
C VAL A 124 -10.04 6.11 15.78
N ALA A 125 -10.69 4.99 15.46
CA ALA A 125 -11.06 4.67 14.06
C ALA A 125 -12.14 5.64 13.58
N MET A 126 -11.91 6.35 12.47
CA MET A 126 -12.82 7.32 11.90
C MET A 126 -12.82 7.25 10.37
N PRO A 127 -13.96 7.58 9.70
CA PRO A 127 -13.96 7.84 8.25
C PRO A 127 -13.00 8.98 7.88
N PRO A 128 -12.46 9.00 6.65
CA PRO A 128 -11.45 9.98 6.21
C PRO A 128 -12.05 11.37 5.92
N ASP A 129 -12.47 12.07 6.96
CA ASP A 129 -12.90 13.46 6.96
C ASP A 129 -11.97 14.24 7.90
N LEU A 130 -10.97 14.93 7.33
CA LEU A 130 -9.93 15.62 8.08
C LEU A 130 -10.51 16.62 9.09
N GLY A 131 -11.58 17.35 8.74
CA GLY A 131 -12.21 18.32 9.61
C GLY A 131 -12.75 17.64 10.87
N ARG A 132 -13.60 16.64 10.70
CA ARG A 132 -14.19 15.86 11.81
C ARG A 132 -13.12 15.10 12.61
N MET A 133 -12.11 14.57 11.94
CA MET A 133 -11.01 13.87 12.60
C MET A 133 -10.25 14.81 13.54
N LEU A 134 -9.93 16.03 13.08
CA LEU A 134 -9.23 17.03 13.89
C LEU A 134 -10.11 17.72 14.92
N GLU A 135 -11.44 17.73 14.75
CA GLU A 135 -12.36 18.15 15.82
C GLU A 135 -12.32 17.17 16.99
N ALA A 136 -12.26 15.86 16.70
CA ALA A 136 -12.34 14.79 17.70
C ALA A 136 -10.98 14.45 18.34
N CYS A 137 -9.85 14.62 17.64
CA CYS A 137 -8.53 14.18 18.06
C CYS A 137 -7.47 15.29 17.88
N ASP A 138 -6.31 15.11 18.52
CA ASP A 138 -5.17 16.04 18.40
C ASP A 138 -4.53 15.97 17.02
N ALA A 139 -4.51 14.78 16.43
CA ALA A 139 -3.98 14.53 15.10
C ALA A 139 -4.87 13.54 14.32
N ALA A 140 -4.68 13.50 12.99
CA ALA A 140 -5.38 12.64 12.07
C ALA A 140 -4.40 11.92 11.13
N LEU A 141 -4.55 10.61 10.99
CA LEU A 141 -3.92 9.84 9.91
C LEU A 141 -4.85 9.89 8.69
N ILE A 142 -4.37 10.42 7.59
CA ILE A 142 -5.14 10.51 6.34
C ILE A 142 -4.31 9.98 5.17
N ILE A 143 -4.96 9.26 4.23
CA ILE A 143 -4.28 8.60 3.13
C ILE A 143 -4.90 8.93 1.76
N GLY A 144 -4.14 8.57 0.71
CA GLY A 144 -4.59 8.62 -0.67
C GLY A 144 -4.89 10.03 -1.17
N ASP A 145 -5.85 10.13 -2.06
CA ASP A 145 -6.20 11.38 -2.73
C ASP A 145 -6.60 12.50 -1.76
N PRO A 146 -7.35 12.26 -0.67
CA PRO A 146 -7.62 13.28 0.35
C PRO A 146 -6.37 13.88 0.99
N ALA A 147 -5.30 13.10 1.18
CA ALA A 147 -4.06 13.59 1.77
C ALA A 147 -3.31 14.55 0.85
N LEU A 148 -3.46 14.42 -0.48
CA LEU A 148 -2.83 15.29 -1.47
C LEU A 148 -3.40 16.72 -1.45
N THR A 149 -4.61 16.91 -0.91
CA THR A 149 -5.30 18.21 -0.83
C THR A 149 -5.16 18.90 0.52
N VAL A 150 -4.41 18.31 1.46
CA VAL A 150 -4.19 18.89 2.79
C VAL A 150 -3.40 20.19 2.68
N ASP A 151 -3.93 21.25 3.27
CA ASP A 151 -3.22 22.53 3.40
C ASP A 151 -2.12 22.41 4.47
N ARG A 152 -0.89 22.21 4.01
CA ARG A 152 0.29 22.05 4.87
C ARG A 152 0.78 23.38 5.47
N THR A 153 0.19 24.50 5.11
CA THR A 153 0.50 25.80 5.74
C THR A 153 -0.32 26.00 7.00
N ARG A 154 -1.45 25.31 7.11
CA ARG A 154 -2.39 25.40 8.23
C ARG A 154 -2.09 24.41 9.36
N TYR A 155 -1.50 23.27 9.04
CA TYR A 155 -1.29 22.17 9.99
C TYR A 155 0.16 21.73 10.02
N VAL A 156 0.59 21.17 11.14
CA VAL A 156 1.85 20.42 11.21
C VAL A 156 1.61 19.06 10.57
N CYS A 157 2.38 18.78 9.52
CA CYS A 157 2.21 17.54 8.75
C CYS A 157 3.49 16.71 8.78
N TYR A 158 3.37 15.46 9.15
CA TYR A 158 4.44 14.47 9.09
C TYR A 158 4.12 13.48 7.98
N ASP A 159 4.98 13.38 6.98
CA ASP A 159 4.89 12.35 5.93
C ASP A 159 5.47 11.06 6.48
N LEU A 160 4.64 10.03 6.62
CA LEU A 160 5.06 8.81 7.33
C LEU A 160 6.10 7.99 6.55
N ALA A 161 6.16 8.10 5.22
CA ALA A 161 7.22 7.46 4.44
C ALA A 161 8.55 8.18 4.64
N GLU A 162 8.54 9.50 4.65
CA GLU A 162 9.72 10.32 4.93
C GLU A 162 10.24 10.07 6.35
N GLU A 163 9.35 10.03 7.35
CA GLU A 163 9.73 9.68 8.73
C GLU A 163 10.32 8.28 8.82
N TRP A 164 9.73 7.30 8.13
CA TRP A 164 10.27 5.95 8.06
C TRP A 164 11.68 5.93 7.45
N LYS A 165 11.86 6.58 6.29
CA LYS A 165 13.18 6.67 5.63
C LYS A 165 14.21 7.36 6.51
N ARG A 166 13.84 8.46 7.17
CA ARG A 166 14.72 9.20 8.08
C ARG A 166 15.19 8.36 9.27
N LEU A 167 14.32 7.50 9.80
CA LEU A 167 14.57 6.72 11.02
C LEU A 167 15.22 5.37 10.75
N THR A 168 15.01 4.79 9.56
CA THR A 168 15.50 3.44 9.23
C THR A 168 16.53 3.40 8.11
N GLY A 169 16.61 4.45 7.29
CA GLY A 169 17.41 4.46 6.08
C GLY A 169 16.78 3.71 4.89
N HIS A 170 15.62 3.05 5.09
CA HIS A 170 14.97 2.22 4.07
C HIS A 170 13.72 2.87 3.46
N PRO A 171 13.34 2.51 2.22
CA PRO A 171 12.05 2.88 1.64
C PRO A 171 10.89 2.20 2.39
N PHE A 172 9.67 2.66 2.11
CA PHE A 172 8.47 2.04 2.65
C PHE A 172 7.57 1.50 1.54
N VAL A 173 7.14 0.24 1.65
CA VAL A 173 6.19 -0.40 0.74
C VAL A 173 4.80 -0.37 1.39
N PHE A 174 3.82 0.22 0.71
CA PHE A 174 2.45 0.34 1.21
C PHE A 174 1.57 -0.81 0.76
N ALA A 175 1.71 -1.21 -0.51
CA ALA A 175 0.92 -2.25 -1.15
C ALA A 175 1.68 -2.88 -2.30
N PHE A 176 1.30 -4.10 -2.66
CA PHE A 176 1.78 -4.79 -3.85
C PHE A 176 0.65 -5.62 -4.47
N TRP A 177 0.79 -6.00 -5.72
CA TRP A 177 -0.14 -6.92 -6.35
C TRP A 177 0.07 -8.33 -5.80
N ALA A 178 -1.02 -8.98 -5.44
CA ALA A 178 -1.02 -10.37 -5.03
C ALA A 178 -2.17 -11.15 -5.68
N VAL A 179 -1.94 -12.42 -5.91
CA VAL A 179 -2.89 -13.37 -6.48
C VAL A 179 -3.08 -14.54 -5.52
N ARG A 180 -4.28 -15.07 -5.43
CA ARG A 180 -4.58 -16.29 -4.69
C ARG A 180 -3.92 -17.49 -5.39
N ALA A 181 -3.23 -18.33 -4.64
CA ALA A 181 -2.47 -19.46 -5.20
C ALA A 181 -3.36 -20.41 -6.03
N GLY A 182 -4.61 -20.62 -5.63
CA GLY A 182 -5.57 -21.41 -6.40
C GLY A 182 -5.91 -20.81 -7.77
N ALA A 183 -5.94 -19.50 -7.91
CA ALA A 183 -6.23 -18.82 -9.16
C ALA A 183 -5.11 -18.98 -10.20
N LEU A 184 -3.86 -19.18 -9.77
CA LEU A 184 -2.73 -19.47 -10.67
C LEU A 184 -2.90 -20.78 -11.44
N GLN A 185 -3.64 -21.73 -10.92
CA GLN A 185 -3.93 -23.00 -11.57
C GLN A 185 -5.04 -22.87 -12.62
N GLU A 186 -5.77 -21.77 -12.61
CA GLU A 186 -6.91 -21.51 -13.51
C GLU A 186 -6.54 -20.62 -14.69
N THR A 187 -5.27 -20.24 -14.85
CA THR A 187 -4.80 -19.36 -15.93
C THR A 187 -3.46 -19.80 -16.47
N GLU A 188 -3.26 -19.61 -17.78
CA GLU A 188 -1.97 -19.73 -18.47
C GLU A 188 -1.30 -18.37 -18.69
N LEU A 189 -1.93 -17.28 -18.21
CA LEU A 189 -1.41 -15.93 -18.39
C LEU A 189 -0.16 -15.71 -17.52
N ASP A 190 0.85 -15.08 -18.13
CA ASP A 190 2.02 -14.58 -17.41
C ASP A 190 1.65 -13.30 -16.64
N LEU A 191 1.10 -13.50 -15.44
CA LEU A 191 0.64 -12.39 -14.62
C LEU A 191 1.79 -11.42 -14.25
N ALA A 192 3.01 -11.93 -14.00
CA ALA A 192 4.16 -11.09 -13.70
C ALA A 192 4.43 -10.10 -14.84
N LYS A 193 4.52 -10.61 -16.06
CA LYS A 193 4.73 -9.80 -17.26
C LYS A 193 3.59 -8.81 -17.51
N ILE A 194 2.34 -9.25 -17.40
CA ILE A 194 1.14 -8.44 -17.65
C ILE A 194 1.12 -7.22 -16.71
N PHE A 195 1.29 -7.44 -15.41
CA PHE A 195 1.20 -6.35 -14.43
C PHE A 195 2.40 -5.41 -14.50
N GLN A 196 3.60 -5.91 -14.79
CA GLN A 196 4.79 -5.08 -15.04
C GLN A 196 4.62 -4.21 -16.29
N GLN A 197 4.13 -4.78 -17.39
CA GLN A 197 3.88 -4.02 -18.61
C GLN A 197 2.81 -2.95 -18.41
N SER A 198 1.70 -3.25 -17.74
CA SER A 198 0.66 -2.26 -17.45
C SER A 198 1.21 -1.08 -16.64
N ARG A 199 2.06 -1.34 -15.63
CA ARG A 199 2.78 -0.29 -14.89
C ARG A 199 3.64 0.57 -15.83
N ASP A 200 4.47 -0.06 -16.66
CA ASP A 200 5.41 0.64 -17.54
C ASP A 200 4.67 1.50 -18.57
N HIS A 201 3.61 0.97 -19.16
CA HIS A 201 2.75 1.73 -20.07
C HIS A 201 2.03 2.88 -19.36
N GLY A 202 1.56 2.66 -18.12
CA GLY A 202 0.95 3.73 -17.31
C GLY A 202 1.91 4.87 -17.01
N LEU A 203 3.15 4.55 -16.65
CA LEU A 203 4.20 5.55 -16.44
C LEU A 203 4.61 6.26 -17.73
N ALA A 204 4.63 5.57 -18.86
CA ALA A 204 4.86 6.19 -20.16
C ALA A 204 3.71 7.13 -20.59
N ASN A 205 2.53 6.99 -19.99
CA ASN A 205 1.33 7.78 -20.30
C ASN A 205 0.92 8.74 -19.17
N VAL A 206 1.86 9.15 -18.32
CA VAL A 206 1.61 10.00 -17.15
C VAL A 206 0.89 11.30 -17.48
N ASP A 207 1.09 11.88 -18.67
CA ASP A 207 0.38 13.09 -19.13
C ASP A 207 -1.12 12.86 -19.34
N ALA A 208 -1.49 11.70 -19.87
CA ALA A 208 -2.90 11.32 -20.02
C ALA A 208 -3.52 11.09 -18.64
N LEU A 209 -2.82 10.42 -17.72
CA LEU A 209 -3.25 10.25 -16.35
C LEU A 209 -3.40 11.61 -15.64
N ALA A 210 -2.46 12.53 -15.81
CA ALA A 210 -2.54 13.86 -15.21
C ALA A 210 -3.79 14.63 -15.64
N ARG A 211 -4.08 14.66 -16.94
CA ARG A 211 -5.31 15.28 -17.46
C ARG A 211 -6.58 14.66 -16.91
N ALA A 212 -6.61 13.33 -16.79
CA ALA A 212 -7.79 12.61 -16.32
C ALA A 212 -8.02 12.74 -14.80
N TRP A 213 -6.95 12.78 -14.02
CA TRP A 213 -7.03 12.71 -12.55
C TRP A 213 -6.97 14.07 -11.86
N ALA A 214 -6.33 15.09 -12.44
CA ALA A 214 -6.25 16.43 -11.84
C ALA A 214 -7.63 16.98 -11.41
N PRO A 215 -8.68 16.97 -12.26
CA PRO A 215 -10.01 17.44 -11.87
C PRO A 215 -10.69 16.53 -10.84
N ARG A 216 -10.36 15.24 -10.79
CA ARG A 216 -10.96 14.28 -9.83
C ARG A 216 -10.41 14.47 -8.43
N VAL A 217 -9.10 14.70 -8.32
CA VAL A 217 -8.42 14.88 -7.04
C VAL A 217 -8.47 16.34 -6.56
N GLY A 218 -8.67 17.31 -7.49
CA GLY A 218 -8.69 18.73 -7.15
C GLY A 218 -7.30 19.35 -7.02
N ILE A 219 -6.28 18.80 -7.73
CA ILE A 219 -4.91 19.33 -7.79
C ILE A 219 -4.51 19.62 -9.24
N SER A 220 -3.40 20.35 -9.43
CA SER A 220 -2.93 20.65 -10.79
C SER A 220 -2.41 19.39 -11.50
N GLU A 221 -2.45 19.38 -12.85
CA GLU A 221 -1.83 18.30 -13.65
C GLU A 221 -0.34 18.15 -13.33
N GLN A 222 0.38 19.25 -13.09
CA GLN A 222 1.79 19.18 -12.71
C GLN A 222 1.95 18.49 -11.35
N ALA A 223 1.07 18.74 -10.39
CA ALA A 223 1.11 18.05 -9.09
C ALA A 223 0.84 16.54 -9.24
N VAL A 224 -0.06 16.15 -10.16
CA VAL A 224 -0.30 14.73 -10.49
C VAL A 224 0.96 14.11 -11.09
N ARG A 225 1.61 14.76 -12.08
CA ARG A 225 2.84 14.24 -12.69
C ARG A 225 3.92 14.02 -11.63
N THR A 226 4.25 15.07 -10.86
CA THR A 226 5.25 14.99 -9.78
C THR A 226 4.90 13.87 -8.79
N TYR A 227 3.65 13.75 -8.40
CA TYR A 227 3.24 12.69 -7.48
C TYR A 227 3.48 11.29 -8.06
N LEU A 228 3.07 11.04 -9.30
CA LEU A 228 3.18 9.72 -9.93
C LEU A 228 4.64 9.36 -10.31
N THR A 229 5.51 10.33 -10.58
CA THR A 229 6.88 10.06 -11.08
C THR A 229 7.98 10.28 -10.06
N GLU A 230 7.74 11.07 -9.02
CA GLU A 230 8.77 11.46 -8.05
C GLU A 230 8.45 11.01 -6.63
N SER A 231 7.15 10.92 -6.26
CA SER A 231 6.75 10.56 -4.89
C SER A 231 6.47 9.07 -4.74
N ILE A 232 5.96 8.41 -5.79
CA ILE A 232 5.67 6.97 -5.78
C ILE A 232 6.78 6.20 -6.49
N ASP A 233 7.25 5.14 -5.86
CA ASP A 233 8.06 4.10 -6.50
C ASP A 233 7.15 2.89 -6.78
N TYR A 234 7.10 2.48 -8.04
CA TYR A 234 6.25 1.38 -8.50
C TYR A 234 6.99 0.04 -8.60
N SER A 235 8.24 -0.01 -8.16
CA SER A 235 9.05 -1.22 -8.14
C SER A 235 8.89 -1.96 -6.81
N LEU A 236 9.13 -3.26 -6.85
CA LEU A 236 9.39 -4.08 -5.66
C LEU A 236 10.80 -4.67 -5.82
N ASP A 237 11.79 -3.77 -5.86
CA ASP A 237 13.21 -4.08 -5.98
C ASP A 237 13.82 -4.52 -4.62
N ASP A 238 15.09 -4.88 -4.63
CA ASP A 238 15.79 -5.36 -3.43
C ASP A 238 15.80 -4.32 -2.31
N GLU A 239 15.88 -3.02 -2.62
CA GLU A 239 15.85 -1.94 -1.62
C GLU A 239 14.46 -1.86 -0.96
N ASN A 240 13.39 -1.94 -1.77
CA ASN A 240 12.01 -1.97 -1.28
C ASN A 240 11.72 -3.24 -0.47
N LEU A 241 12.23 -4.39 -0.90
CA LEU A 241 12.10 -5.65 -0.16
C LEU A 241 12.78 -5.58 1.20
N ALA A 242 13.99 -5.04 1.28
CA ALA A 242 14.69 -4.84 2.55
C ALA A 242 13.89 -3.91 3.50
N GLY A 243 13.29 -2.84 2.95
CA GLY A 243 12.41 -1.96 3.73
C GLY A 243 11.13 -2.66 4.23
N LEU A 244 10.53 -3.49 3.39
CA LEU A 244 9.34 -4.28 3.73
C LEU A 244 9.64 -5.31 4.84
N GLU A 245 10.73 -6.04 4.73
CA GLU A 245 11.16 -7.01 5.74
C GLU A 245 11.45 -6.32 7.08
N MET A 246 12.14 -5.18 7.05
CA MET A 246 12.37 -4.38 8.25
C MET A 246 11.06 -3.90 8.88
N PHE A 247 10.10 -3.45 8.08
CA PHE A 247 8.78 -3.08 8.60
C PHE A 247 8.07 -4.25 9.26
N PHE A 248 8.04 -5.41 8.65
CA PHE A 248 7.41 -6.60 9.23
C PHE A 248 8.07 -7.00 10.55
N LYS A 249 9.41 -6.99 10.59
CA LYS A 249 10.17 -7.24 11.82
C LYS A 249 9.75 -6.29 12.95
N TYR A 250 9.75 -4.98 12.69
CA TYR A 250 9.37 -4.00 13.70
C TYR A 250 7.88 -4.06 14.05
N ALA A 251 7.01 -4.39 13.12
CA ALA A 251 5.59 -4.56 13.40
C ALA A 251 5.32 -5.75 14.33
N VAL A 252 6.07 -6.84 14.20
CA VAL A 252 6.02 -7.98 15.15
C VAL A 252 6.61 -7.60 16.50
N GLU A 253 7.80 -6.99 16.53
CA GLU A 253 8.43 -6.51 17.78
C GLU A 253 7.54 -5.53 18.56
N CYS A 254 6.78 -4.71 17.84
CA CYS A 254 5.82 -3.77 18.40
C CYS A 254 4.45 -4.39 18.73
N GLY A 255 4.24 -5.69 18.53
CA GLY A 255 2.94 -6.34 18.73
C GLY A 255 1.83 -5.83 17.81
N VAL A 256 2.19 -5.27 16.66
CA VAL A 256 1.25 -4.81 15.63
C VAL A 256 0.84 -5.95 14.71
N LEU A 257 1.77 -6.87 14.44
CA LEU A 257 1.54 -8.11 13.70
C LEU A 257 1.78 -9.32 14.61
N PRO A 258 1.03 -10.43 14.41
CA PRO A 258 1.14 -11.61 15.26
C PRO A 258 2.42 -12.43 14.99
N GLY A 259 3.02 -12.29 13.82
CA GLY A 259 4.21 -13.04 13.41
C GLY A 259 4.66 -12.67 12.00
N LEU A 260 5.83 -13.17 11.62
CA LEU A 260 6.37 -13.03 10.26
C LEU A 260 5.72 -14.07 9.34
N LYS A 261 5.37 -13.65 8.13
CA LYS A 261 4.95 -14.52 7.04
C LYS A 261 6.00 -14.41 5.92
N PRO A 262 6.50 -15.54 5.36
CA PRO A 262 7.38 -15.51 4.20
C PRO A 262 6.76 -14.75 3.02
N LEU A 263 7.59 -14.06 2.25
CA LEU A 263 7.18 -13.42 1.00
C LEU A 263 7.23 -14.49 -0.09
N ASP A 264 6.06 -14.95 -0.52
CA ASP A 264 5.92 -15.96 -1.56
C ASP A 264 5.59 -15.29 -2.90
N PHE A 265 6.40 -15.47 -3.92
CA PHE A 265 6.23 -14.83 -5.24
C PHE A 265 5.63 -15.75 -6.29
N VAL A 266 5.00 -15.15 -7.30
CA VAL A 266 4.58 -15.84 -8.52
C VAL A 266 5.83 -16.26 -9.31
N GLY A 267 5.88 -17.51 -9.75
CA GLY A 267 7.03 -18.05 -10.50
C GLY A 267 8.14 -18.64 -9.64
N GLU A 268 8.13 -18.45 -8.34
CA GLU A 268 9.07 -19.11 -7.43
C GLU A 268 8.52 -20.44 -6.92
N ALA A 269 9.37 -21.46 -6.88
CA ALA A 269 9.04 -22.69 -6.20
C ALA A 269 8.85 -22.38 -4.69
N LYS A 270 7.83 -22.98 -4.05
CA LYS A 270 7.65 -22.85 -2.60
C LYS A 270 8.98 -23.13 -1.92
N ALA A 271 9.53 -22.16 -1.18
CA ALA A 271 10.66 -22.43 -0.31
C ALA A 271 10.22 -23.54 0.66
N ILE A 272 10.82 -24.71 0.54
CA ILE A 272 10.65 -25.80 1.48
C ILE A 272 11.23 -25.25 2.78
N GLY A 273 10.37 -25.00 3.77
CA GLY A 273 10.82 -24.55 5.09
C GLY A 273 11.93 -25.45 5.59
N PRO A 274 12.84 -24.94 6.46
CA PRO A 274 13.91 -25.75 6.98
C PRO A 274 13.32 -27.00 7.63
N SER A 275 13.63 -28.17 7.06
CA SER A 275 13.32 -29.46 7.67
C SER A 275 14.07 -29.50 8.99
N GLY A 276 13.32 -29.35 10.07
CA GLY A 276 13.81 -29.65 11.39
C GLY A 276 14.29 -31.09 11.47
N ASP A 277 15.33 -31.26 12.26
CA ASP A 277 15.78 -32.51 12.91
C ASP A 277 16.35 -33.61 12.01
N ARG A 278 17.66 -33.49 11.76
CA ARG A 278 18.50 -34.69 11.82
C ARG A 278 18.95 -34.86 13.28
N VAL A 279 18.19 -35.66 14.02
CA VAL A 279 18.72 -36.36 15.19
C VAL A 279 19.75 -37.35 14.67
N ILE A 280 21.03 -37.12 14.96
CA ILE A 280 22.10 -38.11 14.80
C ILE A 280 22.13 -38.86 16.12
N GLY A 281 21.82 -40.16 16.06
CA GLY A 281 22.07 -41.10 17.13
C GLY A 281 23.56 -41.39 17.31
#